data_c218660c8e67c169cbc8abe0f65ea72c
#
_entry.id   c218660c8e67c169cbc8abe0f65ea72c
#
_cell.length_a   1.000
_cell.length_b   1.000
_cell.length_c   1.000
_cell.angle_alpha   90.00
_cell.angle_beta   90.00
_cell.angle_gamma   90.00
#
_symmetry.space_group_name_H-M   'P 1'
#
loop_
_entity.id
_entity.type
_entity.pdbx_description
1 polymer ?
#
loop_
_entity_poly.entity_id
_entity_poly.type
_entity_poly.pdbx_seq_one_letter_code
_entity_poly.pdbx_strand_id
1 'polypeptide(L)'
;MNKLILTFAVGNLLLYSCGNSSNEKLNNQTEVAEHNDHHHDDESEAIELNNGEKWQVDANMITHIRNMENDVVSFAKVEQKDYKSLSEKLQSNIDLLTSNCTMKGKAHDELHK
;
A
#
# COMPACT_ATOMS: atom_id res chain seq x y z
N MET A 1 -9.17 -45.91 -29.39
CA MET A 1 -10.23 -44.89 -29.34
C MET A 1 -11.00 -45.07 -28.05
N ASN A 2 -10.59 -44.43 -26.94
CA ASN A 2 -11.32 -44.46 -25.68
C ASN A 2 -11.54 -43.01 -25.22
N LYS A 3 -12.79 -42.61 -25.31
CA LYS A 3 -13.26 -41.31 -24.84
C LYS A 3 -13.55 -41.43 -23.34
N LEU A 4 -12.73 -40.77 -22.51
CA LEU A 4 -12.95 -40.64 -21.08
C LEU A 4 -13.75 -39.36 -20.86
N ILE A 5 -15.02 -39.49 -20.51
CA ILE A 5 -15.90 -38.40 -20.15
C ILE A 5 -15.73 -38.14 -18.66
N LEU A 6 -15.15 -36.99 -18.29
CA LEU A 6 -15.01 -36.55 -16.90
C LEU A 6 -16.15 -35.61 -16.57
N THR A 7 -17.14 -36.10 -15.82
CA THR A 7 -18.23 -35.30 -15.28
C THR A 7 -17.78 -34.56 -14.02
N PHE A 8 -17.70 -33.22 -14.09
CA PHE A 8 -17.48 -32.37 -12.92
C PHE A 8 -18.80 -32.14 -12.17
N ALA A 9 -18.89 -32.67 -10.97
CA ALA A 9 -19.95 -32.36 -10.03
C ALA A 9 -19.63 -31.01 -9.33
N VAL A 10 -20.48 -30.02 -9.57
CA VAL A 10 -20.43 -28.72 -8.91
C VAL A 10 -21.11 -28.84 -7.54
N GLY A 11 -20.33 -28.87 -6.47
CA GLY A 11 -20.82 -28.81 -5.10
C GLY A 11 -21.06 -27.39 -4.65
N ASN A 12 -22.33 -27.05 -4.43
CA ASN A 12 -22.80 -25.75 -3.96
C ASN A 12 -22.75 -25.73 -2.42
N LEU A 13 -21.74 -25.05 -1.82
CA LEU A 13 -21.64 -24.86 -0.37
C LEU A 13 -22.23 -23.50 0.02
N LEU A 14 -23.46 -23.50 0.50
CA LEU A 14 -24.11 -22.36 1.13
C LEU A 14 -23.61 -22.26 2.59
N LEU A 15 -22.78 -21.28 2.90
CA LEU A 15 -22.45 -20.92 4.28
C LEU A 15 -23.44 -19.88 4.78
N TYR A 16 -24.42 -20.32 5.56
CA TYR A 16 -25.22 -19.46 6.42
C TYR A 16 -24.43 -19.14 7.68
N SER A 17 -24.02 -17.89 7.84
CA SER A 17 -23.51 -17.38 9.12
C SER A 17 -24.57 -16.50 9.75
N CYS A 18 -25.32 -17.04 10.70
CA CYS A 18 -26.15 -16.27 11.62
C CYS A 18 -25.31 -15.94 12.85
N GLY A 19 -24.99 -14.67 13.04
CA GLY A 19 -24.47 -14.15 14.30
C GLY A 19 -25.61 -13.71 15.19
N ASN A 20 -25.79 -14.33 16.37
CA ASN A 20 -26.74 -13.88 17.38
C ASN A 20 -25.99 -13.30 18.58
N SER A 21 -26.40 -12.10 18.94
CA SER A 21 -26.01 -11.39 20.17
C SER A 21 -26.48 -12.14 21.41
N SER A 22 -25.63 -12.27 22.40
CA SER A 22 -26.08 -12.39 23.79
C SER A 22 -25.00 -11.87 24.73
N ASN A 23 -25.38 -10.88 25.55
CA ASN A 23 -24.66 -10.33 26.68
C ASN A 23 -24.40 -11.40 27.72
N GLU A 24 -23.13 -11.52 28.18
CA GLU A 24 -22.87 -11.90 29.58
C GLU A 24 -21.61 -11.19 30.08
N LYS A 25 -21.82 -10.42 31.15
CA LYS A 25 -20.79 -9.81 31.97
C LYS A 25 -19.99 -10.91 32.64
N LEU A 26 -18.68 -10.92 32.48
CA LEU A 26 -17.80 -11.41 33.54
C LEU A 26 -16.49 -10.60 33.55
N ASN A 27 -16.31 -9.97 34.70
CA ASN A 27 -15.13 -9.21 35.09
C ASN A 27 -13.90 -10.12 35.11
N ASN A 28 -12.86 -9.79 34.36
CA ASN A 28 -11.49 -10.14 34.73
C ASN A 28 -10.51 -9.13 34.16
N GLN A 29 -9.87 -8.36 35.03
CA GLN A 29 -8.79 -7.44 34.69
C GLN A 29 -7.60 -8.22 34.17
N THR A 30 -7.23 -7.95 32.95
CA THR A 30 -5.90 -8.17 32.45
C THR A 30 -5.57 -6.94 31.58
N GLU A 31 -4.55 -6.19 32.01
CA GLU A 31 -4.01 -5.06 31.28
C GLU A 31 -3.64 -5.50 29.87
N VAL A 32 -4.42 -5.07 28.90
CA VAL A 32 -4.07 -5.14 27.49
C VAL A 32 -3.64 -3.74 27.10
N ALA A 33 -2.40 -3.62 26.66
CA ALA A 33 -1.85 -2.41 26.09
C ALA A 33 -2.83 -1.80 25.08
N GLU A 34 -3.19 -0.54 25.30
CA GLU A 34 -3.96 0.26 24.35
C GLU A 34 -3.21 0.28 23.02
N HIS A 35 -3.66 -0.54 22.10
CA HIS A 35 -3.39 -0.32 20.70
C HIS A 35 -4.27 0.87 20.33
N ASN A 36 -3.68 2.06 20.31
CA ASN A 36 -4.26 3.22 19.66
C ASN A 36 -4.43 2.86 18.18
N ASP A 37 -5.61 2.39 17.86
CA ASP A 37 -6.11 2.32 16.50
C ASP A 37 -6.22 3.76 16.02
N HIS A 38 -5.13 4.27 15.43
CA HIS A 38 -5.19 5.47 14.63
C HIS A 38 -6.06 5.14 13.42
N HIS A 39 -7.37 5.34 13.57
CA HIS A 39 -8.22 5.61 12.43
C HIS A 39 -7.66 6.88 11.77
N HIS A 40 -6.78 6.69 10.82
CA HIS A 40 -6.58 7.67 9.78
C HIS A 40 -7.90 7.69 8.98
N ASP A 41 -8.78 8.59 9.34
CA ASP A 41 -9.74 9.15 8.39
C ASP A 41 -8.91 9.95 7.38
N ASP A 42 -8.10 9.23 6.59
CA ASP A 42 -7.47 9.76 5.40
C ASP A 42 -8.58 9.93 4.35
N GLU A 43 -9.30 11.04 4.45
CA GLU A 43 -9.74 11.69 3.24
C GLU A 43 -8.45 12.12 2.53
N SER A 44 -7.82 11.17 1.81
CA SER A 44 -6.66 11.46 0.98
C SER A 44 -7.12 12.53 -0.02
N GLU A 45 -6.76 13.78 0.25
CA GLU A 45 -7.05 14.87 -0.67
C GLU A 45 -6.50 14.48 -2.04
N ALA A 46 -7.38 14.47 -3.04
CA ALA A 46 -6.97 14.15 -4.40
C ALA A 46 -5.88 15.12 -4.87
N ILE A 47 -4.84 14.60 -5.51
CA ILE A 47 -3.76 15.41 -6.08
C ILE A 47 -4.36 16.30 -7.17
N GLU A 48 -4.16 17.60 -7.06
CA GLU A 48 -4.60 18.57 -8.06
C GLU A 48 -3.56 18.74 -9.17
N LEU A 49 -4.03 18.95 -10.38
CA LEU A 49 -3.18 19.25 -11.52
C LEU A 49 -2.86 20.75 -11.61
N ASN A 50 -1.75 21.09 -12.26
CA ASN A 50 -1.38 22.47 -12.56
C ASN A 50 -2.16 22.96 -13.79
N ASN A 51 -3.35 23.52 -13.59
CA ASN A 51 -4.24 23.95 -14.68
C ASN A 51 -4.55 22.84 -15.72
N GLY A 52 -4.69 21.59 -15.24
CA GLY A 52 -4.94 20.43 -16.09
C GLY A 52 -3.68 19.73 -16.59
N GLU A 53 -2.50 20.25 -16.31
CA GLU A 53 -1.21 19.66 -16.67
C GLU A 53 -0.51 19.05 -15.45
N LYS A 54 0.52 18.22 -15.69
CA LYS A 54 1.37 17.68 -14.62
C LYS A 54 2.26 18.76 -14.04
N TRP A 55 2.51 18.66 -12.72
CA TRP A 55 3.50 19.50 -12.05
C TRP A 55 4.91 19.24 -12.59
N GLN A 56 5.68 20.33 -12.69
CA GLN A 56 7.10 20.20 -13.05
C GLN A 56 7.89 19.85 -11.81
N VAL A 57 8.75 18.85 -11.91
CA VAL A 57 9.67 18.41 -10.86
C VAL A 57 11.11 18.53 -11.35
N ASP A 58 12.04 18.74 -10.41
CA ASP A 58 13.45 18.89 -10.74
C ASP A 58 14.09 17.59 -11.21
N ALA A 59 15.12 17.70 -12.04
CA ALA A 59 15.84 16.56 -12.59
C ALA A 59 16.43 15.63 -11.51
N ASN A 60 16.87 16.19 -10.39
CA ASN A 60 17.38 15.43 -9.25
C ASN A 60 16.29 14.57 -8.61
N MET A 61 15.10 15.11 -8.42
CA MET A 61 13.95 14.38 -7.89
C MET A 61 13.53 13.24 -8.83
N ILE A 62 13.49 13.52 -10.14
CA ILE A 62 13.20 12.49 -11.16
C ILE A 62 14.19 11.34 -11.07
N THR A 63 15.46 11.62 -10.82
CA THR A 63 16.50 10.58 -10.67
C THR A 63 16.15 9.60 -9.53
N HIS A 64 15.76 10.10 -8.37
CA HIS A 64 15.39 9.25 -7.23
C HIS A 64 14.11 8.45 -7.49
N ILE A 65 13.11 9.05 -8.15
CA ILE A 65 11.89 8.36 -8.58
C ILE A 65 12.24 7.20 -9.54
N ARG A 66 13.10 7.44 -10.53
CA ARG A 66 13.54 6.39 -11.47
C ARG A 66 14.35 5.28 -10.81
N ASN A 67 15.15 5.61 -9.80
CA ASN A 67 15.87 4.60 -9.04
C ASN A 67 14.89 3.68 -8.29
N MET A 68 13.89 4.23 -7.63
CA MET A 68 12.83 3.45 -6.96
C MET A 68 12.06 2.57 -7.95
N GLU A 69 11.69 3.10 -9.12
CA GLU A 69 11.04 2.33 -10.19
C GLU A 69 11.91 1.13 -10.61
N ASN A 70 13.20 1.34 -10.84
CA ASN A 70 14.14 0.29 -11.21
C ASN A 70 14.32 -0.76 -10.11
N ASP A 71 14.37 -0.36 -8.84
CA ASP A 71 14.47 -1.27 -7.71
C ASP A 71 13.22 -2.16 -7.62
N VAL A 72 12.03 -1.61 -7.77
CA VAL A 72 10.77 -2.36 -7.76
C VAL A 72 10.67 -3.31 -8.96
N VAL A 73 10.99 -2.83 -10.17
CA VAL A 73 10.97 -3.66 -11.40
C VAL A 73 11.98 -4.80 -11.31
N SER A 74 13.17 -4.55 -10.75
CA SER A 74 14.20 -5.57 -10.56
C SER A 74 13.76 -6.59 -9.52
N PHE A 75 13.20 -6.12 -8.41
CA PHE A 75 12.66 -6.97 -7.34
C PHE A 75 11.53 -7.89 -7.85
N ALA A 76 10.68 -7.38 -8.75
CA ALA A 76 9.60 -8.19 -9.31
C ALA A 76 10.11 -9.42 -10.12
N LYS A 77 11.32 -9.33 -10.68
CA LYS A 77 11.92 -10.37 -11.55
C LYS A 77 12.67 -11.47 -10.78
N VAL A 78 13.07 -11.24 -9.53
CA VAL A 78 13.81 -12.24 -8.75
C VAL A 78 12.86 -13.25 -8.10
N GLU A 79 13.28 -14.50 -7.99
CA GLU A 79 12.49 -15.57 -7.37
C GLU A 79 12.46 -15.44 -5.84
N GLN A 80 13.61 -15.21 -5.22
CA GLN A 80 13.71 -14.98 -3.77
C GLN A 80 13.53 -13.51 -3.45
N LYS A 81 12.47 -13.19 -2.72
CA LYS A 81 12.08 -11.81 -2.38
C LYS A 81 12.72 -11.38 -1.06
N ASP A 82 13.68 -10.48 -1.13
CA ASP A 82 14.24 -9.79 0.04
C ASP A 82 13.53 -8.42 0.21
N TYR A 83 12.39 -8.45 0.87
CA TYR A 83 11.58 -7.25 1.14
C TYR A 83 12.30 -6.24 2.02
N LYS A 84 13.18 -6.69 2.94
CA LYS A 84 13.96 -5.79 3.79
C LYS A 84 14.91 -4.95 2.94
N SER A 85 15.69 -5.59 2.08
CA SER A 85 16.61 -4.88 1.18
C SER A 85 15.88 -3.91 0.24
N LEU A 86 14.71 -4.30 -0.29
CA LEU A 86 13.90 -3.39 -1.10
C LEU A 86 13.44 -2.18 -0.29
N SER A 87 12.90 -2.40 0.91
CA SER A 87 12.43 -1.33 1.80
C SER A 87 13.55 -0.33 2.11
N GLU A 88 14.75 -0.80 2.45
CA GLU A 88 15.91 0.05 2.75
C GLU A 88 16.31 0.90 1.54
N LYS A 89 16.29 0.35 0.33
CA LYS A 89 16.57 1.08 -0.90
C LYS A 89 15.52 2.15 -1.21
N LEU A 90 14.24 1.80 -1.10
CA LEU A 90 13.15 2.74 -1.32
C LEU A 90 13.21 3.88 -0.31
N GLN A 91 13.39 3.57 0.98
CA GLN A 91 13.53 4.58 2.03
C GLN A 91 14.70 5.54 1.75
N SER A 92 15.87 5.01 1.38
CA SER A 92 17.03 5.83 1.04
C SER A 92 16.75 6.79 -0.13
N ASN A 93 16.03 6.34 -1.17
CA ASN A 93 15.65 7.21 -2.28
C ASN A 93 14.58 8.24 -1.89
N ILE A 94 13.65 7.89 -1.00
CA ILE A 94 12.66 8.83 -0.45
C ILE A 94 13.37 9.92 0.36
N ASP A 95 14.30 9.56 1.23
CA ASP A 95 15.08 10.51 2.03
C ASP A 95 15.87 11.48 1.15
N LEU A 96 16.47 10.98 0.07
CA LEU A 96 17.19 11.80 -0.91
C LEU A 96 16.23 12.69 -1.71
N LEU A 97 15.07 12.17 -2.10
CA LEU A 97 14.03 12.95 -2.80
C LEU A 97 13.57 14.13 -1.95
N THR A 98 13.25 13.88 -0.69
CA THR A 98 12.75 14.90 0.23
C THR A 98 13.82 15.93 0.61
N SER A 99 15.07 15.49 0.87
CA SER A 99 16.17 16.39 1.23
C SER A 99 16.65 17.26 0.06
N ASN A 100 16.47 16.81 -1.17
CA ASN A 100 16.83 17.55 -2.39
C ASN A 100 15.63 18.24 -3.05
N CYS A 101 14.47 18.28 -2.41
CA CYS A 101 13.30 18.93 -2.96
C CYS A 101 13.51 20.45 -3.00
N THR A 102 13.48 21.03 -4.20
CA THR A 102 13.55 22.48 -4.42
C THR A 102 12.20 23.09 -4.81
N MET A 103 11.16 22.27 -4.92
CA MET A 103 9.81 22.70 -5.22
C MET A 103 9.27 23.62 -4.14
N LYS A 104 8.36 24.55 -4.50
CA LYS A 104 7.75 25.54 -3.60
C LYS A 104 6.28 25.77 -3.93
N GLY A 105 5.54 26.30 -2.93
CA GLY A 105 4.13 26.63 -3.08
C GLY A 105 3.29 25.42 -3.42
N LYS A 106 2.23 25.62 -4.17
CA LYS A 106 1.24 24.58 -4.46
C LYS A 106 1.82 23.29 -5.04
N ALA A 107 2.85 23.38 -5.89
CA ALA A 107 3.53 22.20 -6.44
C ALA A 107 4.19 21.34 -5.34
N HIS A 108 4.77 21.98 -4.33
CA HIS A 108 5.35 21.31 -3.18
C HIS A 108 4.26 20.67 -2.30
N ASP A 109 3.17 21.41 -2.06
CA ASP A 109 2.06 20.96 -1.23
C ASP A 109 1.40 19.70 -1.85
N GLU A 110 1.23 19.68 -3.18
CA GLU A 110 0.70 18.52 -3.91
C GLU A 110 1.62 17.30 -3.88
N LEU A 111 2.94 17.51 -3.76
CA LEU A 111 3.90 16.41 -3.63
C LEU A 111 3.78 15.70 -2.26
N HIS A 112 3.34 16.42 -1.23
CA HIS A 112 3.26 15.92 0.15
C HIS A 112 1.87 15.39 0.55
N LYS A 113 0.94 15.32 -0.39
CA LYS A 113 -0.36 14.64 -0.22
C LYS A 113 -0.20 13.12 -0.37
#